data_2da78de51e8143cb3a82765e67580278
#
_entry.id   2da78de51e8143cb3a82765e67580278
#
_cell.length_a   1.000
_cell.length_b   1.000
_cell.length_c   1.000
_cell.angle_alpha   90.00
_cell.angle_beta   90.00
_cell.angle_gamma   90.00
#
_symmetry.space_group_name_H-M   'P 1'
#
loop_
_entity.id
_entity.type
_entity.pdbx_description
1 polymer ?
#
loop_
_entity_poly.entity_id
_entity_poly.type
_entity_poly.pdbx_seq_one_letter_code
_entity_poly.pdbx_strand_id
1 'polypeptide(L)'
;MASKASSLGSVSTGNFTPAPPKKGALSGTKEFLESNSIVAKIAFLLLVLIAFIIILRLGIQIISYFMAPSSSPTVLSGMTDANHMHIIPQNPALPHSIPILRSINQQDGIEFTWGVWTFIKNLKPENRYKHVFHKGNNKVDNDLGMNFPNNAPGLYIAPHTNNFVIVMNTFDKIKEEIIVEDIPLNKWICVIIRVENHNLDVYINGVIVKRHVLASVPKQNYGDVYVSMNGGYNGYTSTLKYWNTALDVSQIQRFVNAGPDLAMKEKDMTQSEPRYFSLRWFFQNPEMDYGGL
;
A
#
# COMPACT_ATOMS: atom_id res chain seq x y z
N MET A 1 -47.67 93.26 32.00
CA MET A 1 -47.71 93.11 30.55
C MET A 1 -47.65 91.60 30.25
N ALA A 2 -48.52 91.14 29.44
CA ALA A 2 -49.10 89.86 29.18
C ALA A 2 -48.17 88.59 29.16
N SER A 3 -48.61 87.66 30.00
CA SER A 3 -48.27 86.26 29.99
C SER A 3 -48.96 85.51 28.84
N LYS A 4 -48.27 84.64 28.13
CA LYS A 4 -48.91 83.66 27.24
C LYS A 4 -48.52 82.27 27.71
N ALA A 5 -49.48 81.58 28.28
CA ALA A 5 -49.38 80.14 28.57
C ALA A 5 -49.55 79.34 27.27
N SER A 6 -48.67 78.38 27.00
CA SER A 6 -48.81 77.39 25.92
C SER A 6 -49.11 76.04 26.53
N SER A 7 -50.17 75.44 26.02
CA SER A 7 -50.76 74.10 26.42
C SER A 7 -49.82 72.96 26.15
N LEU A 8 -49.67 72.06 27.12
CA LEU A 8 -49.03 70.76 26.98
C LEU A 8 -49.99 69.85 26.22
N GLY A 9 -49.50 69.33 25.07
CA GLY A 9 -50.14 68.28 24.34
C GLY A 9 -49.94 66.94 25.03
N SER A 10 -51.01 66.15 25.16
CA SER A 10 -51.02 64.84 25.71
C SER A 10 -50.24 63.86 24.80
N VAL A 11 -49.26 63.18 25.39
CA VAL A 11 -48.52 62.08 24.71
C VAL A 11 -49.39 60.82 24.81
N SER A 12 -49.87 60.35 23.64
CA SER A 12 -50.54 59.06 23.50
C SER A 12 -49.56 57.94 23.74
N THR A 13 -49.73 57.17 24.80
CA THR A 13 -49.00 55.89 25.04
C THR A 13 -49.54 54.85 24.09
N GLY A 14 -48.84 54.71 22.94
CA GLY A 14 -49.09 53.55 22.07
C GLY A 14 -48.68 52.23 22.75
N ASN A 15 -49.64 51.34 22.91
CA ASN A 15 -49.41 49.99 23.38
C ASN A 15 -48.46 49.26 22.42
N PHE A 16 -47.20 49.13 22.82
CA PHE A 16 -46.26 48.24 22.15
C PHE A 16 -46.63 46.80 22.47
N THR A 17 -47.37 46.11 21.59
CA THR A 17 -47.49 44.67 21.60
C THR A 17 -46.17 44.06 21.09
N PRO A 18 -45.44 43.30 21.91
CA PRO A 18 -44.23 42.63 21.41
C PRO A 18 -44.60 41.68 20.30
N ALA A 19 -43.87 41.73 19.16
CA ALA A 19 -44.04 40.77 18.08
C ALA A 19 -43.81 39.35 18.59
N PRO A 20 -44.61 38.36 18.17
CA PRO A 20 -44.42 37.00 18.61
C PRO A 20 -43.02 36.50 18.24
N PRO A 21 -42.34 35.75 19.14
CA PRO A 21 -41.01 35.25 18.88
C PRO A 21 -41.05 34.39 17.58
N LYS A 22 -40.15 34.69 16.66
CA LYS A 22 -39.96 33.88 15.42
C LYS A 22 -39.67 32.44 15.87
N LYS A 23 -40.60 31.55 15.64
CA LYS A 23 -40.39 30.10 15.86
C LYS A 23 -39.16 29.69 15.10
N GLY A 24 -38.12 29.18 15.77
CA GLY A 24 -36.92 28.68 15.15
C GLY A 24 -37.23 27.54 14.16
N ALA A 25 -36.48 27.41 13.11
CA ALA A 25 -36.67 26.35 12.08
C ALA A 25 -36.86 24.93 12.71
N LEU A 26 -36.24 24.68 13.84
CA LEU A 26 -36.35 23.43 14.61
C LEU A 26 -37.74 23.20 15.25
N SER A 27 -38.47 24.27 15.62
CA SER A 27 -39.82 24.10 16.23
C SER A 27 -40.87 23.76 15.16
N GLY A 28 -40.71 24.29 13.94
CA GLY A 28 -41.60 23.97 12.82
C GLY A 28 -41.45 22.53 12.32
N THR A 29 -40.25 22.00 12.30
CA THR A 29 -39.99 20.60 11.98
C THR A 29 -40.54 19.64 13.02
N LYS A 30 -40.48 19.99 14.30
CA LYS A 30 -41.00 19.17 15.39
C LYS A 30 -42.54 19.12 15.35
N GLU A 31 -43.23 20.25 15.17
CA GLU A 31 -44.67 20.33 14.99
C GLU A 31 -45.15 19.59 13.74
N PHE A 32 -44.38 19.60 12.64
CA PHE A 32 -44.66 18.84 11.41
C PHE A 32 -44.55 17.33 11.65
N LEU A 33 -43.50 16.88 12.35
CA LEU A 33 -43.28 15.46 12.67
C LEU A 33 -44.30 14.89 13.66
N GLU A 34 -44.83 15.72 14.59
CA GLU A 34 -45.86 15.35 15.53
C GLU A 34 -47.28 15.45 14.92
N SER A 35 -47.45 15.99 13.71
CA SER A 35 -48.74 16.08 13.05
C SER A 35 -49.27 14.70 12.68
N ASN A 36 -50.53 14.45 12.94
CA ASN A 36 -51.18 13.17 12.64
C ASN A 36 -51.55 13.01 11.14
N SER A 37 -51.05 13.90 10.27
CA SER A 37 -51.27 13.87 8.83
C SER A 37 -50.53 12.68 8.19
N ILE A 38 -51.22 11.98 7.28
CA ILE A 38 -50.65 10.88 6.50
C ILE A 38 -49.39 11.39 5.71
N VAL A 39 -49.47 12.62 5.20
CA VAL A 39 -48.37 13.25 4.46
C VAL A 39 -47.14 13.44 5.35
N ALA A 40 -47.32 13.88 6.59
CA ALA A 40 -46.21 14.03 7.55
C ALA A 40 -45.56 12.69 7.89
N LYS A 41 -46.38 11.62 8.07
CA LYS A 41 -45.89 10.26 8.32
C LYS A 41 -45.06 9.71 7.15
N ILE A 42 -45.53 9.91 5.90
CA ILE A 42 -44.81 9.49 4.69
C ILE A 42 -43.52 10.30 4.52
N ALA A 43 -43.56 11.60 4.74
CA ALA A 43 -42.39 12.47 4.68
C ALA A 43 -41.32 12.10 5.72
N PHE A 44 -41.76 11.78 6.94
CA PHE A 44 -40.87 11.29 8.01
C PHE A 44 -40.23 9.94 7.63
N LEU A 45 -41.03 8.99 7.13
CA LEU A 45 -40.51 7.69 6.69
C LEU A 45 -39.47 7.83 5.56
N LEU A 46 -39.74 8.72 4.57
CA LEU A 46 -38.78 9.04 3.52
C LEU A 46 -37.50 9.67 4.07
N LEU A 47 -37.62 10.61 5.02
CA LEU A 47 -36.48 11.24 5.66
C LEU A 47 -35.61 10.22 6.40
N VAL A 48 -36.25 9.31 7.16
CA VAL A 48 -35.54 8.21 7.86
C VAL A 48 -34.84 7.30 6.85
N LEU A 49 -35.50 6.95 5.74
CA LEU A 49 -34.93 6.11 4.69
C LEU A 49 -33.71 6.79 4.04
N ILE A 50 -33.82 8.09 3.73
CA ILE A 50 -32.69 8.86 3.16
C ILE A 50 -31.55 8.95 4.16
N ALA A 51 -31.84 9.26 5.41
CA ALA A 51 -30.83 9.30 6.48
C ALA A 51 -30.12 7.94 6.65
N PHE A 52 -30.87 6.85 6.61
CA PHE A 52 -30.32 5.49 6.66
C PHE A 52 -29.40 5.21 5.48
N ILE A 53 -29.80 5.55 4.25
CA ILE A 53 -28.96 5.38 3.05
C ILE A 53 -27.66 6.20 3.15
N ILE A 54 -27.74 7.44 3.66
CA ILE A 54 -26.56 8.30 3.84
C ILE A 54 -25.61 7.68 4.87
N ILE A 55 -26.13 7.26 6.03
CA ILE A 55 -25.33 6.64 7.09
C ILE A 55 -24.70 5.33 6.58
N LEU A 56 -25.45 4.51 5.87
CA LEU A 56 -24.96 3.26 5.29
C LEU A 56 -23.84 3.51 4.29
N ARG A 57 -24.00 4.48 3.38
CA ARG A 57 -22.94 4.88 2.42
C ARG A 57 -21.70 5.39 3.14
N LEU A 58 -21.88 6.24 4.14
CA LEU A 58 -20.78 6.77 4.94
C LEU A 58 -20.03 5.64 5.67
N GLY A 59 -20.77 4.70 6.26
CA GLY A 59 -20.20 3.51 6.89
C GLY A 59 -19.38 2.67 5.91
N ILE A 60 -19.91 2.40 4.72
CA ILE A 60 -19.19 1.66 3.65
C ILE A 60 -17.92 2.41 3.24
N GLN A 61 -17.97 3.74 3.07
CA GLN A 61 -16.80 4.53 2.71
C GLN A 61 -15.71 4.49 3.79
N ILE A 62 -16.10 4.59 5.05
CA ILE A 62 -15.18 4.49 6.19
C ILE A 62 -14.51 3.12 6.23
N ILE A 63 -15.29 2.04 6.13
CA ILE A 63 -14.76 0.67 6.10
C ILE A 63 -13.83 0.50 4.89
N SER A 64 -14.24 0.93 3.71
CA SER A 64 -13.41 0.86 2.50
C SER A 64 -12.09 1.59 2.64
N TYR A 65 -12.08 2.76 3.28
CA TYR A 65 -10.87 3.54 3.54
C TYR A 65 -9.88 2.79 4.45
N PHE A 66 -10.37 2.20 5.55
CA PHE A 66 -9.52 1.46 6.48
C PHE A 66 -9.05 0.10 5.93
N MET A 67 -9.82 -0.49 5.02
CA MET A 67 -9.50 -1.79 4.44
C MET A 67 -8.73 -1.70 3.12
N ALA A 68 -8.56 -0.50 2.56
CA ALA A 68 -7.82 -0.32 1.32
C ALA A 68 -6.37 -0.80 1.48
N PRO A 69 -5.86 -1.66 0.59
CA PRO A 69 -4.46 -2.07 0.61
C PRO A 69 -3.55 -0.86 0.36
N SER A 70 -2.38 -0.87 1.00
CA SER A 70 -1.42 0.22 0.85
C SER A 70 -0.89 0.30 -0.58
N SER A 71 -0.72 1.51 -1.11
CA SER A 71 -0.03 1.76 -2.39
C SER A 71 1.47 1.49 -2.31
N SER A 72 2.02 1.39 -1.09
CA SER A 72 3.44 1.16 -0.85
C SER A 72 3.66 0.18 0.30
N PRO A 73 3.23 -1.11 0.16
CA PRO A 73 3.38 -2.09 1.23
C PRO A 73 4.85 -2.45 1.45
N THR A 74 5.23 -2.64 2.72
CA THR A 74 6.45 -3.35 3.08
C THR A 74 6.15 -4.85 2.99
N VAL A 75 6.78 -5.50 2.02
CA VAL A 75 6.55 -6.92 1.69
C VAL A 75 7.32 -7.83 2.63
N LEU A 76 8.56 -7.46 2.95
CA LEU A 76 9.40 -8.09 3.95
C LEU A 76 9.88 -7.02 4.93
N SER A 77 9.60 -7.17 6.22
CA SER A 77 10.10 -6.29 7.27
C SER A 77 11.10 -7.04 8.15
N GLY A 78 12.06 -6.33 8.72
CA GLY A 78 13.12 -6.93 9.50
C GLY A 78 14.20 -7.61 8.64
N MET A 79 15.21 -8.17 9.32
CA MET A 79 16.33 -8.89 8.72
C MET A 79 16.05 -10.39 8.75
N THR A 80 16.20 -11.06 7.61
CA THR A 80 16.04 -12.51 7.47
C THR A 80 17.30 -13.15 6.88
N ASP A 81 17.56 -14.39 7.27
CA ASP A 81 18.63 -15.17 6.65
C ASP A 81 18.26 -15.46 5.19
N ALA A 82 19.14 -15.05 4.28
CA ALA A 82 18.90 -15.20 2.86
C ALA A 82 19.05 -16.62 2.31
N ASN A 83 19.34 -17.62 3.15
CA ASN A 83 19.26 -19.05 2.77
C ASN A 83 17.84 -19.62 2.97
N HIS A 84 16.95 -18.93 3.66
CA HIS A 84 15.60 -19.40 3.94
C HIS A 84 14.59 -18.70 3.02
N MET A 85 13.76 -19.52 2.36
CA MET A 85 12.74 -19.04 1.45
C MET A 85 11.55 -18.45 2.21
N HIS A 86 11.10 -17.27 1.77
CA HIS A 86 9.86 -16.65 2.20
C HIS A 86 8.92 -16.49 1.01
N ILE A 87 7.65 -16.87 1.21
CA ILE A 87 6.59 -16.70 0.21
C ILE A 87 5.58 -15.72 0.79
N ILE A 88 5.31 -14.66 0.05
CA ILE A 88 4.32 -13.65 0.42
C ILE A 88 3.14 -13.74 -0.54
N PRO A 89 2.03 -14.37 -0.11
CA PRO A 89 0.86 -14.56 -0.94
C PRO A 89 0.21 -13.23 -1.32
N GLN A 90 -0.27 -13.16 -2.55
CA GLN A 90 -1.03 -12.00 -3.05
C GLN A 90 -2.53 -12.17 -2.89
N ASN A 91 -3.01 -13.39 -2.73
CA ASN A 91 -4.43 -13.65 -2.50
C ASN A 91 -4.84 -13.19 -1.08
N PRO A 92 -5.72 -12.18 -0.94
CA PRO A 92 -6.11 -11.66 0.37
C PRO A 92 -6.88 -12.66 1.24
N ALA A 93 -7.37 -13.76 0.66
CA ALA A 93 -8.02 -14.84 1.40
C ALA A 93 -7.03 -15.74 2.16
N LEU A 94 -5.74 -15.70 1.79
CA LEU A 94 -4.71 -16.50 2.44
C LEU A 94 -4.15 -15.79 3.68
N PRO A 95 -3.78 -16.54 4.74
CA PRO A 95 -3.08 -15.98 5.89
C PRO A 95 -1.76 -15.33 5.44
N HIS A 96 -1.36 -14.28 6.15
CA HIS A 96 -0.11 -13.52 5.91
C HIS A 96 0.05 -12.94 4.50
N SER A 97 -1.05 -12.85 3.73
CA SER A 97 -1.04 -12.18 2.43
C SER A 97 -0.77 -10.68 2.57
N ILE A 98 0.06 -10.15 1.70
CA ILE A 98 0.29 -8.71 1.56
C ILE A 98 -0.11 -8.33 0.14
N PRO A 99 -1.37 -7.95 -0.10
CA PRO A 99 -1.83 -7.59 -1.43
C PRO A 99 -1.04 -6.41 -1.97
N ILE A 100 -0.45 -6.58 -3.14
CA ILE A 100 0.27 -5.54 -3.86
C ILE A 100 -0.70 -4.95 -4.88
N LEU A 101 -0.98 -3.66 -4.75
CA LEU A 101 -1.79 -2.95 -5.72
C LEU A 101 -1.12 -2.97 -7.09
N ARG A 102 -1.95 -3.01 -8.11
CA ARG A 102 -1.50 -2.83 -9.48
C ARG A 102 -0.68 -1.54 -9.60
N SER A 103 0.42 -1.59 -10.36
CA SER A 103 1.19 -0.42 -10.72
C SER A 103 0.34 0.60 -11.48
N ILE A 104 0.69 1.88 -11.36
CA ILE A 104 0.02 2.92 -12.14
C ILE A 104 0.38 2.74 -13.61
N ASN A 105 -0.65 2.75 -14.46
CA ASN A 105 -0.45 2.75 -15.91
C ASN A 105 -0.29 4.18 -16.39
N GLN A 106 0.77 4.43 -17.11
CA GLN A 106 0.97 5.63 -17.89
C GLN A 106 0.49 5.43 -19.33
N GLN A 107 0.42 6.52 -20.10
CA GLN A 107 0.00 6.45 -21.49
C GLN A 107 0.83 5.47 -22.31
N ASP A 108 2.15 5.46 -22.08
CA ASP A 108 3.13 4.66 -22.85
C ASP A 108 3.71 3.48 -22.07
N GLY A 109 3.12 3.11 -20.93
CA GLY A 109 3.63 2.00 -20.14
C GLY A 109 3.06 1.90 -18.74
N ILE A 110 3.86 1.40 -17.80
CA ILE A 110 3.53 1.22 -16.40
C ILE A 110 4.61 1.86 -15.52
N GLU A 111 4.22 2.22 -14.30
CA GLU A 111 5.14 2.75 -13.29
C GLU A 111 5.10 1.93 -12.02
N PHE A 112 6.24 1.54 -11.53
CA PHE A 112 6.38 0.96 -10.19
C PHE A 112 7.84 1.02 -9.72
N THR A 113 8.02 0.81 -8.42
CA THR A 113 9.37 0.71 -7.83
C THR A 113 9.42 -0.42 -6.82
N TRP A 114 10.53 -1.13 -6.82
CA TRP A 114 10.90 -2.10 -5.79
C TRP A 114 12.19 -1.67 -5.12
N GLY A 115 12.25 -1.75 -3.80
CA GLY A 115 13.46 -1.49 -3.02
C GLY A 115 13.74 -2.63 -2.06
N VAL A 116 14.99 -3.08 -1.99
CA VAL A 116 15.42 -4.16 -1.10
C VAL A 116 16.80 -3.85 -0.52
N TRP A 117 17.01 -4.23 0.73
CA TRP A 117 18.33 -4.23 1.35
C TRP A 117 18.90 -5.65 1.36
N THR A 118 20.13 -5.81 0.88
CA THR A 118 20.83 -7.09 0.80
C THR A 118 22.21 -6.98 1.46
N PHE A 119 22.62 -8.02 2.15
CA PHE A 119 23.97 -8.18 2.69
C PHE A 119 24.52 -9.52 2.20
N ILE A 120 25.49 -9.48 1.30
CA ILE A 120 26.10 -10.67 0.71
C ILE A 120 27.42 -10.93 1.43
N LYS A 121 27.51 -12.07 2.17
CA LYS A 121 28.74 -12.44 2.91
C LYS A 121 29.83 -12.93 1.97
N ASN A 122 29.49 -13.90 1.14
CA ASN A 122 30.41 -14.47 0.15
C ASN A 122 29.64 -15.07 -1.02
N LEU A 123 30.33 -15.26 -2.12
CA LEU A 123 29.83 -15.96 -3.30
C LEU A 123 30.26 -17.42 -3.20
N LYS A 124 29.31 -18.33 -3.03
CA LYS A 124 29.60 -19.73 -3.18
C LYS A 124 29.87 -20.06 -4.65
N PRO A 125 30.90 -20.85 -4.97
CA PRO A 125 31.21 -21.24 -6.35
C PRO A 125 30.19 -22.29 -6.87
N GLU A 126 29.03 -21.81 -7.28
CA GLU A 126 27.98 -22.63 -7.85
C GLU A 126 27.64 -22.07 -9.24
N ASN A 127 27.40 -22.95 -10.20
CA ASN A 127 27.03 -22.61 -11.57
C ASN A 127 25.57 -22.11 -11.71
N ARG A 128 24.94 -21.68 -10.61
CA ARG A 128 23.56 -21.27 -10.59
C ARG A 128 23.43 -19.83 -10.10
N TYR A 129 22.45 -19.13 -10.66
CA TYR A 129 22.04 -17.84 -10.14
C TYR A 129 21.51 -17.99 -8.72
N LYS A 130 21.88 -17.06 -7.84
CA LYS A 130 21.38 -16.98 -6.48
C LYS A 130 20.19 -16.04 -6.45
N HIS A 131 19.09 -16.52 -5.93
CA HIS A 131 17.85 -15.79 -5.90
C HIS A 131 17.80 -14.80 -4.74
N VAL A 132 17.50 -13.53 -5.02
CA VAL A 132 17.22 -12.51 -4.00
C VAL A 132 15.72 -12.39 -3.80
N PHE A 133 14.99 -11.91 -4.82
CA PHE A 133 13.53 -11.92 -4.82
C PHE A 133 12.98 -11.90 -6.25
N HIS A 134 11.75 -12.32 -6.42
CA HIS A 134 10.98 -12.08 -7.64
C HIS A 134 9.48 -12.02 -7.34
N LYS A 135 8.75 -11.39 -8.22
CA LYS A 135 7.29 -11.46 -8.27
C LYS A 135 6.88 -12.31 -9.46
N GLY A 136 6.15 -13.40 -9.19
CA GLY A 136 5.82 -14.35 -10.25
C GLY A 136 5.23 -15.65 -9.75
N ASN A 137 5.63 -16.75 -10.40
CA ASN A 137 5.25 -18.10 -10.03
C ASN A 137 6.39 -18.81 -9.28
N ASN A 138 6.16 -20.02 -8.80
CA ASN A 138 7.13 -20.83 -8.07
C ASN A 138 7.93 -21.81 -8.97
N LYS A 139 8.03 -21.53 -10.26
CA LYS A 139 8.73 -22.43 -11.20
C LYS A 139 10.17 -22.00 -11.34
N VAL A 140 11.09 -22.82 -10.88
CA VAL A 140 12.54 -22.61 -11.00
C VAL A 140 13.08 -23.48 -12.12
N ASP A 141 13.89 -22.89 -12.97
CA ASP A 141 14.77 -23.65 -13.85
C ASP A 141 15.90 -24.22 -13.00
N ASN A 142 15.91 -25.54 -12.83
CA ASN A 142 16.87 -26.23 -11.95
C ASN A 142 18.32 -26.11 -12.43
N ASP A 143 18.55 -25.94 -13.71
CA ASP A 143 19.89 -25.83 -14.28
C ASP A 143 20.44 -24.42 -14.09
N LEU A 144 19.64 -23.42 -14.35
CA LEU A 144 20.03 -22.01 -14.23
C LEU A 144 19.86 -21.47 -12.81
N GLY A 145 18.88 -21.96 -12.04
CA GLY A 145 18.53 -21.42 -10.72
C GLY A 145 17.66 -20.15 -10.77
N MET A 146 17.21 -19.75 -11.94
CA MET A 146 16.31 -18.62 -12.14
C MET A 146 14.86 -19.08 -12.18
N ASN A 147 13.96 -18.20 -11.78
CA ASN A 147 12.54 -18.44 -12.02
C ASN A 147 12.20 -18.25 -13.50
N PHE A 148 11.34 -19.11 -14.04
CA PHE A 148 10.87 -19.03 -15.42
C PHE A 148 9.41 -19.52 -15.51
N PRO A 149 8.55 -18.89 -16.32
CA PRO A 149 8.80 -17.72 -17.19
C PRO A 149 8.57 -16.38 -16.52
N ASN A 150 8.04 -16.33 -15.29
CA ASN A 150 7.45 -15.13 -14.72
C ASN A 150 8.39 -14.40 -13.75
N ASN A 151 8.98 -13.29 -14.23
CA ASN A 151 9.75 -12.34 -13.44
C ASN A 151 9.24 -10.90 -13.70
N ALA A 152 8.66 -10.27 -12.69
CA ALA A 152 8.16 -8.90 -12.87
C ALA A 152 8.25 -8.05 -11.59
N PRO A 153 9.47 -7.68 -11.18
CA PRO A 153 10.81 -8.11 -11.61
C PRO A 153 11.31 -9.35 -10.87
N GLY A 154 12.46 -9.86 -11.30
CA GLY A 154 13.31 -10.77 -10.55
C GLY A 154 14.70 -10.17 -10.33
N LEU A 155 15.26 -10.33 -9.12
CA LEU A 155 16.63 -9.94 -8.77
C LEU A 155 17.43 -11.17 -8.38
N TYR A 156 18.58 -11.35 -9.02
CA TYR A 156 19.47 -12.49 -8.84
C TYR A 156 20.92 -12.02 -8.70
N ILE A 157 21.76 -12.88 -8.11
CA ILE A 157 23.20 -12.74 -8.13
C ILE A 157 23.73 -13.73 -9.15
N ALA A 158 24.59 -13.28 -10.06
CA ALA A 158 25.15 -14.11 -11.12
C ALA A 158 26.08 -15.20 -10.57
N PRO A 159 26.20 -16.34 -11.26
CA PRO A 159 27.18 -17.37 -10.90
C PRO A 159 28.60 -16.82 -11.09
N HIS A 160 29.50 -17.20 -10.18
CA HIS A 160 30.93 -16.90 -10.19
C HIS A 160 31.35 -15.41 -10.19
N THR A 161 30.39 -14.49 -10.25
CA THR A 161 30.67 -13.04 -10.25
C THR A 161 29.85 -12.33 -9.19
N ASN A 162 30.32 -11.15 -8.77
CA ASN A 162 29.59 -10.30 -7.86
C ASN A 162 28.63 -9.34 -8.59
N ASN A 163 27.95 -9.85 -9.62
CA ASN A 163 27.03 -9.04 -10.41
C ASN A 163 25.58 -9.30 -9.99
N PHE A 164 24.76 -8.25 -9.91
CA PHE A 164 23.32 -8.41 -9.91
C PHE A 164 22.78 -8.58 -11.32
N VAL A 165 21.80 -9.44 -11.46
CA VAL A 165 21.02 -9.65 -12.68
C VAL A 165 19.57 -9.38 -12.38
N ILE A 166 19.02 -8.36 -13.00
CA ILE A 166 17.62 -8.02 -12.94
C ILE A 166 16.94 -8.63 -14.17
N VAL A 167 15.87 -9.37 -13.95
CA VAL A 167 15.06 -9.95 -15.03
C VAL A 167 13.69 -9.31 -15.04
N MET A 168 13.26 -8.88 -16.23
CA MET A 168 11.95 -8.30 -16.45
C MET A 168 11.24 -8.98 -17.60
N ASN A 169 9.96 -9.35 -17.41
CA ASN A 169 9.10 -9.80 -18.49
C ASN A 169 8.53 -8.58 -19.22
N THR A 170 8.69 -8.54 -20.52
CA THR A 170 8.04 -7.59 -21.41
C THR A 170 7.11 -8.31 -22.40
N PHE A 171 6.33 -7.58 -23.18
CA PHE A 171 5.45 -8.22 -24.16
C PHE A 171 6.24 -8.90 -25.27
N ASP A 172 7.40 -8.36 -25.67
CA ASP A 172 8.21 -8.92 -26.75
C ASP A 172 9.27 -9.90 -26.25
N LYS A 173 9.76 -9.73 -25.01
CA LYS A 173 10.76 -10.60 -24.40
C LYS A 173 10.28 -11.14 -23.07
N ILE A 174 10.24 -12.48 -22.94
CA ILE A 174 9.90 -13.14 -21.66
C ILE A 174 11.03 -12.94 -20.64
N LYS A 175 12.28 -12.89 -21.10
CA LYS A 175 13.46 -12.78 -20.25
C LYS A 175 14.34 -11.65 -20.77
N GLU A 176 14.13 -10.45 -20.25
CA GLU A 176 14.99 -9.30 -20.51
C GLU A 176 15.91 -9.10 -19.30
N GLU A 177 17.21 -9.26 -19.52
CA GLU A 177 18.23 -9.24 -18.48
C GLU A 177 18.97 -7.91 -18.46
N ILE A 178 19.11 -7.37 -17.26
CA ILE A 178 19.88 -6.14 -16.99
C ILE A 178 20.96 -6.49 -15.97
N ILE A 179 22.23 -6.32 -16.33
CA ILE A 179 23.37 -6.67 -15.49
C ILE A 179 23.92 -5.41 -14.83
N VAL A 180 24.13 -5.49 -13.52
CA VAL A 180 24.84 -4.49 -12.71
C VAL A 180 26.07 -5.17 -12.14
N GLU A 181 27.23 -4.70 -12.56
CA GLU A 181 28.53 -5.30 -12.23
C GLU A 181 29.08 -4.77 -10.89
N ASP A 182 30.05 -5.48 -10.33
CA ASP A 182 30.90 -5.06 -9.21
C ASP A 182 30.15 -4.71 -7.93
N ILE A 183 29.21 -5.55 -7.53
CA ILE A 183 28.50 -5.36 -6.27
C ILE A 183 29.42 -5.66 -5.08
N PRO A 184 29.53 -4.72 -4.12
CA PRO A 184 30.38 -4.93 -2.96
C PRO A 184 29.89 -6.08 -2.07
N LEU A 185 30.82 -6.86 -1.53
CA LEU A 185 30.54 -7.92 -0.56
C LEU A 185 30.77 -7.41 0.87
N ASN A 186 30.17 -8.10 1.85
CA ASN A 186 30.28 -7.81 3.28
C ASN A 186 29.83 -6.39 3.67
N LYS A 187 28.88 -5.84 2.91
CA LYS A 187 28.25 -4.54 3.21
C LYS A 187 26.77 -4.61 2.92
N TRP A 188 25.97 -3.81 3.63
CA TRP A 188 24.59 -3.59 3.27
C TRP A 188 24.49 -2.76 2.01
N ILE A 189 23.68 -3.23 1.09
CA ILE A 189 23.44 -2.62 -0.22
C ILE A 189 21.94 -2.42 -0.39
N CYS A 190 21.55 -1.19 -0.64
CA CYS A 190 20.21 -0.87 -1.08
C CYS A 190 20.12 -1.02 -2.61
N VAL A 191 19.27 -1.91 -3.08
CA VAL A 191 18.98 -2.07 -4.49
C VAL A 191 17.57 -1.55 -4.75
N ILE A 192 17.44 -0.61 -5.69
CA ILE A 192 16.13 -0.09 -6.11
C ILE A 192 15.99 -0.32 -7.61
N ILE A 193 14.89 -0.97 -7.98
CA ILE A 193 14.47 -1.21 -9.36
C ILE A 193 13.27 -0.32 -9.62
N ARG A 194 13.46 0.74 -10.39
CA ARG A 194 12.45 1.72 -10.75
C ARG A 194 12.07 1.56 -12.21
N VAL A 195 10.80 1.38 -12.47
CA VAL A 195 10.27 1.29 -13.84
C VAL A 195 9.36 2.48 -14.08
N GLU A 196 9.60 3.15 -15.20
CA GLU A 196 8.79 4.25 -15.69
C GLU A 196 8.63 4.09 -17.19
N ASN A 197 7.44 3.71 -17.61
CA ASN A 197 7.14 3.37 -19.02
C ASN A 197 8.05 2.25 -19.55
N HIS A 198 8.94 2.57 -20.48
CA HIS A 198 9.93 1.64 -21.04
C HIS A 198 11.28 1.71 -20.35
N ASN A 199 11.49 2.66 -19.43
CA ASN A 199 12.77 2.82 -18.77
C ASN A 199 12.82 2.02 -17.48
N LEU A 200 13.79 1.14 -17.35
CA LEU A 200 14.14 0.46 -16.12
C LEU A 200 15.46 1.03 -15.58
N ASP A 201 15.35 1.73 -14.47
CA ASP A 201 16.48 2.32 -13.76
C ASP A 201 16.85 1.46 -12.55
N VAL A 202 18.12 1.17 -12.38
CA VAL A 202 18.66 0.49 -11.21
C VAL A 202 19.50 1.46 -10.40
N TYR A 203 19.16 1.56 -9.11
CA TYR A 203 19.93 2.36 -8.16
C TYR A 203 20.59 1.45 -7.13
N ILE A 204 21.86 1.74 -6.85
CA ILE A 204 22.60 1.14 -5.73
C ILE A 204 22.92 2.23 -4.73
N ASN A 205 22.46 2.06 -3.48
CA ASN A 205 22.63 3.03 -2.40
C ASN A 205 22.21 4.47 -2.79
N GLY A 206 21.14 4.58 -3.58
CA GLY A 206 20.57 5.86 -4.01
C GLY A 206 21.22 6.50 -5.23
N VAL A 207 22.25 5.88 -5.78
CA VAL A 207 22.92 6.32 -7.03
C VAL A 207 22.45 5.47 -8.18
N ILE A 208 22.04 6.11 -9.29
CA ILE A 208 21.69 5.38 -10.50
C ILE A 208 22.97 4.75 -11.12
N VAL A 209 22.96 3.43 -11.24
CA VAL A 209 24.10 2.67 -11.80
C VAL A 209 23.81 2.13 -13.19
N LYS A 210 22.53 1.92 -13.52
CA LYS A 210 22.12 1.42 -14.83
C LYS A 210 20.78 2.01 -15.23
N ARG A 211 20.70 2.45 -16.48
CA ARG A 211 19.43 2.74 -17.17
C ARG A 211 19.34 1.84 -18.38
N HIS A 212 18.23 1.13 -18.50
CA HIS A 212 17.96 0.23 -19.59
C HIS A 212 16.59 0.56 -20.19
N VAL A 213 16.55 0.69 -21.52
CA VAL A 213 15.30 0.85 -22.25
C VAL A 213 14.80 -0.53 -22.63
N LEU A 214 13.67 -0.92 -22.04
CA LEU A 214 13.04 -2.21 -22.28
C LEU A 214 12.57 -2.33 -23.73
N ALA A 215 12.64 -3.53 -24.29
CA ALA A 215 12.23 -3.82 -25.66
C ALA A 215 10.76 -3.48 -25.92
N SER A 216 9.90 -3.64 -24.90
CA SER A 216 8.50 -3.26 -24.94
C SER A 216 7.96 -3.03 -23.51
N VAL A 217 6.67 -2.73 -23.41
CA VAL A 217 6.02 -2.47 -22.13
C VAL A 217 6.17 -3.68 -21.18
N PRO A 218 6.55 -3.48 -19.92
CA PRO A 218 6.59 -4.53 -18.91
C PRO A 218 5.23 -5.16 -18.68
N LYS A 219 5.21 -6.49 -18.47
CA LYS A 219 3.98 -7.20 -18.15
C LYS A 219 3.58 -7.02 -16.70
N GLN A 220 2.31 -6.73 -16.44
CA GLN A 220 1.74 -6.85 -15.10
C GLN A 220 1.78 -8.31 -14.64
N ASN A 221 2.19 -8.50 -13.39
CA ASN A 221 2.25 -9.81 -12.78
C ASN A 221 1.43 -9.84 -11.49
N TYR A 222 0.53 -10.82 -11.38
CA TYR A 222 -0.36 -11.00 -10.23
C TYR A 222 0.07 -12.18 -9.33
N GLY A 223 1.21 -12.81 -9.64
CA GLY A 223 1.77 -13.89 -8.85
C GLY A 223 2.28 -13.43 -7.48
N ASP A 224 2.63 -14.39 -6.64
CA ASP A 224 3.16 -14.15 -5.31
C ASP A 224 4.56 -13.53 -5.34
N VAL A 225 5.02 -13.03 -4.21
CA VAL A 225 6.40 -12.58 -4.05
C VAL A 225 7.19 -13.66 -3.34
N TYR A 226 8.29 -14.02 -3.95
CA TYR A 226 9.23 -15.02 -3.43
C TYR A 226 10.54 -14.32 -3.05
N VAL A 227 11.05 -14.62 -1.88
CA VAL A 227 12.33 -14.12 -1.39
C VAL A 227 13.21 -15.31 -1.03
N SER A 228 14.48 -15.26 -1.44
CA SER A 228 15.48 -16.32 -1.15
C SER A 228 15.06 -17.73 -1.56
N MET A 229 14.37 -17.85 -2.71
CA MET A 229 13.95 -19.12 -3.28
C MET A 229 15.16 -19.95 -3.72
N ASN A 230 15.01 -21.26 -3.81
CA ASN A 230 16.04 -22.21 -4.27
C ASN A 230 17.38 -22.10 -3.51
N GLY A 231 17.30 -21.95 -2.18
CA GLY A 231 18.46 -21.82 -1.32
C GLY A 231 19.08 -20.42 -1.27
N GLY A 232 18.49 -19.47 -1.98
CA GLY A 232 18.86 -18.05 -1.90
C GLY A 232 20.36 -17.78 -2.06
N TYR A 233 20.94 -17.04 -1.11
CA TYR A 233 22.36 -16.69 -1.11
C TYR A 233 22.92 -16.64 0.32
N ASN A 234 24.23 -16.65 0.47
CA ASN A 234 24.86 -16.54 1.79
C ASN A 234 24.90 -15.09 2.25
N GLY A 235 23.98 -14.76 3.14
CA GLY A 235 23.85 -13.38 3.65
C GLY A 235 22.52 -13.11 4.31
N TYR A 236 22.08 -11.88 4.20
CA TYR A 236 20.83 -11.40 4.78
C TYR A 236 20.04 -10.56 3.78
N THR A 237 18.72 -10.69 3.81
CA THR A 237 17.79 -9.78 3.13
C THR A 237 17.03 -8.98 4.18
N SER A 238 16.85 -7.69 3.95
CA SER A 238 16.07 -6.81 4.83
C SER A 238 15.20 -5.88 4.03
N THR A 239 14.07 -5.51 4.58
CA THR A 239 13.16 -4.46 4.08
C THR A 239 12.91 -4.50 2.59
N LEU A 240 12.17 -5.51 2.13
CA LEU A 240 11.64 -5.51 0.75
C LEU A 240 10.37 -4.67 0.71
N LYS A 241 10.36 -3.64 -0.10
CA LYS A 241 9.23 -2.72 -0.23
C LYS A 241 8.87 -2.47 -1.68
N TYR A 242 7.56 -2.33 -1.92
CA TYR A 242 6.98 -2.01 -3.21
C TYR A 242 6.32 -0.63 -3.18
N TRP A 243 6.33 0.06 -4.31
CA TRP A 243 5.53 1.24 -4.58
C TRP A 243 4.89 1.10 -5.95
N ASN A 244 3.63 1.45 -6.06
CA ASN A 244 2.90 1.35 -7.32
C ASN A 244 3.18 2.51 -8.29
N THR A 245 4.16 3.34 -7.99
CA THR A 245 4.61 4.49 -8.78
C THR A 245 6.13 4.46 -8.98
N ALA A 246 6.62 5.15 -9.99
CA ALA A 246 8.03 5.45 -10.14
C ALA A 246 8.45 6.51 -9.11
N LEU A 247 9.33 6.15 -8.16
CA LEU A 247 9.79 7.05 -7.11
C LEU A 247 10.62 8.20 -7.68
N ASP A 248 10.45 9.37 -7.11
CA ASP A 248 11.36 10.50 -7.33
C ASP A 248 12.66 10.35 -6.51
N VAL A 249 13.66 11.19 -6.82
CA VAL A 249 14.97 11.15 -6.17
C VAL A 249 14.88 11.36 -4.66
N SER A 250 13.97 12.22 -4.20
CA SER A 250 13.83 12.50 -2.77
C SER A 250 13.22 11.31 -2.01
N GLN A 251 12.30 10.60 -2.65
CA GLN A 251 11.70 9.36 -2.13
C GLN A 251 12.72 8.22 -2.09
N ILE A 252 13.54 8.09 -3.12
CA ILE A 252 14.67 7.14 -3.17
C ILE A 252 15.63 7.42 -2.03
N GLN A 253 16.06 8.67 -1.84
CA GLN A 253 16.98 9.04 -0.76
C GLN A 253 16.38 8.81 0.63
N ARG A 254 15.08 9.04 0.81
CA ARG A 254 14.40 8.72 2.09
C ARG A 254 14.46 7.23 2.40
N PHE A 255 14.25 6.36 1.41
CA PHE A 255 14.33 4.91 1.60
C PHE A 255 15.77 4.47 1.91
N VAL A 256 16.75 5.02 1.23
CA VAL A 256 18.19 4.76 1.47
C VAL A 256 18.61 5.25 2.85
N ASN A 257 18.22 6.46 3.23
CA ASN A 257 18.58 7.05 4.53
C ASN A 257 17.92 6.34 5.72
N ALA A 258 16.79 5.69 5.51
CA ALA A 258 16.16 4.85 6.54
C ALA A 258 17.00 3.62 6.89
N GLY A 259 17.86 3.17 5.97
CA GLY A 259 18.72 2.01 6.15
C GLY A 259 17.99 0.67 6.18
N PRO A 260 18.74 -0.44 6.39
CA PRO A 260 18.18 -1.75 6.60
C PRO A 260 17.56 -1.85 7.99
N ASP A 261 16.44 -2.56 8.11
CA ASP A 261 15.89 -2.96 9.40
C ASP A 261 16.68 -4.17 9.91
N LEU A 262 17.46 -3.99 10.99
CA LEU A 262 18.34 -5.02 11.52
C LEU A 262 17.66 -5.91 12.58
N ALA A 263 16.40 -5.69 12.88
CA ALA A 263 15.67 -6.56 13.78
C ALA A 263 15.53 -7.95 13.14
N MET A 264 16.18 -8.96 13.74
CA MET A 264 16.06 -10.35 13.30
C MET A 264 14.62 -10.80 13.52
N LYS A 265 13.98 -11.21 12.46
CA LYS A 265 12.74 -11.99 12.54
C LYS A 265 13.12 -13.46 12.52
N GLU A 266 13.15 -14.04 13.70
CA GLU A 266 13.20 -15.49 13.82
C GLU A 266 11.94 -16.09 13.17
N LYS A 267 12.12 -17.28 12.59
CA LYS A 267 11.23 -18.26 11.99
C LYS A 267 9.69 -18.01 11.89
N ASP A 268 9.14 -17.08 12.65
CA ASP A 268 7.71 -16.81 12.75
C ASP A 268 7.26 -15.58 11.94
N MET A 269 7.57 -15.54 10.65
CA MET A 269 6.76 -14.70 9.75
C MET A 269 5.32 -15.24 9.63
N THR A 270 4.99 -16.30 10.33
CA THR A 270 3.66 -16.89 10.42
C THR A 270 2.70 -16.09 11.29
N GLN A 271 3.19 -15.19 12.14
CA GLN A 271 2.35 -14.36 13.02
C GLN A 271 2.52 -12.86 12.77
N SER A 272 2.27 -12.40 11.54
CA SER A 272 1.92 -10.99 11.44
C SER A 272 0.47 -10.85 11.91
N GLU A 273 0.29 -10.29 13.09
CA GLU A 273 -1.03 -9.95 13.58
C GLU A 273 -1.77 -9.12 12.52
N PRO A 274 -3.05 -9.44 12.26
CA PRO A 274 -3.82 -8.69 11.30
C PRO A 274 -3.86 -7.22 11.73
N ARG A 275 -3.80 -6.32 10.76
CA ARG A 275 -3.89 -4.89 11.05
C ARG A 275 -5.14 -4.62 11.86
N TYR A 276 -4.99 -3.81 12.92
CA TYR A 276 -6.10 -3.37 13.75
C TYR A 276 -7.25 -2.86 12.87
N PHE A 277 -8.48 -3.29 13.16
CA PHE A 277 -9.68 -3.06 12.34
C PHE A 277 -9.68 -3.68 10.92
N SER A 278 -8.77 -4.58 10.57
CA SER A 278 -8.97 -5.40 9.36
C SER A 278 -10.11 -6.40 9.57
N LEU A 279 -10.75 -6.87 8.48
CA LEU A 279 -11.77 -7.94 8.59
C LEU A 279 -11.19 -9.18 9.28
N ARG A 280 -9.95 -9.51 9.02
CA ARG A 280 -9.25 -10.64 9.65
C ARG A 280 -9.12 -10.43 11.16
N TRP A 281 -8.84 -9.20 11.63
CA TRP A 281 -8.78 -8.88 13.05
C TRP A 281 -10.13 -9.08 13.75
N PHE A 282 -11.25 -8.73 13.11
CA PHE A 282 -12.60 -8.94 13.66
C PHE A 282 -13.03 -10.40 13.71
N PHE A 283 -12.57 -11.22 12.76
CA PHE A 283 -12.97 -12.62 12.64
C PHE A 283 -11.88 -13.61 13.10
N GLN A 284 -10.78 -13.13 13.69
CA GLN A 284 -9.79 -13.98 14.32
C GLN A 284 -10.38 -14.54 15.60
N ASN A 285 -10.76 -15.84 15.59
CA ASN A 285 -11.24 -16.53 16.78
C ASN A 285 -10.06 -16.77 17.74
N PRO A 286 -10.06 -16.20 18.96
CA PRO A 286 -8.99 -16.43 19.94
C PRO A 286 -8.96 -17.86 20.49
N GLU A 287 -9.94 -18.71 20.14
CA GLU A 287 -10.10 -20.06 20.72
C GLU A 287 -9.39 -21.18 19.92
N MET A 288 -8.73 -20.89 18.79
CA MET A 288 -8.07 -21.96 18.00
C MET A 288 -6.59 -22.19 18.31
N ASP A 289 -6.02 -21.54 19.34
CA ASP A 289 -4.60 -21.67 19.66
C ASP A 289 -4.29 -22.50 20.92
N TYR A 290 -5.23 -23.34 21.36
CA TYR A 290 -5.01 -24.30 22.44
C TYR A 290 -5.11 -25.73 21.91
N GLY A 291 -4.04 -26.22 21.28
CA GLY A 291 -4.04 -27.62 20.88
C GLY A 291 -2.87 -28.06 20.05
N GLY A 292 -1.70 -28.11 20.63
CA GLY A 292 -0.53 -28.72 20.02
C GLY A 292 0.43 -29.19 21.11
N LEU A 293 0.10 -30.33 21.72
CA LEU A 293 1.07 -31.17 22.42
C LEU A 293 1.93 -31.91 21.41
#